data_70a4c7cbc8f679a45e87ffb7c33979be
#
_entry.id   70a4c7cbc8f679a45e87ffb7c33979be
#
_cell.length_a   1.000
_cell.length_b   1.000
_cell.length_c   1.000
_cell.angle_alpha   90.00
_cell.angle_beta   90.00
_cell.angle_gamma   90.00
#
_symmetry.space_group_name_H-M   'P 1'
#
loop_
_entity.id
_entity.type
_entity.pdbx_description
1 polymer ?
#
loop_
_entity_poly.entity_id
_entity_poly.type
_entity_poly.pdbx_seq_one_letter_code
_entity_poly.pdbx_strand_id
1 'polypeptide(L)'
;MPNPVKPIPDNFHSLTPNLVCRNAAQAIDYYKAVFGATELVRMPGPGGKIMHAELQIGDSRFFVNDTMSKSMPDGPEPGASNPMYLHVYVADVDTTFNRAVEGGARVDMPLQDMFWGDRYGKLTDPFGQQWGIATHKEDVAPEEMKRRQDAFFAKAAGQN
;
A
#
# COMPACT_ATOMS: atom_id res chain seq x y z
N MET A 1 34.90 -20.28 -10.89
CA MET A 1 34.55 -19.69 -9.58
C MET A 1 33.11 -19.20 -9.67
N PRO A 2 32.24 -19.46 -8.69
CA PRO A 2 30.89 -18.87 -8.72
C PRO A 2 31.00 -17.34 -8.66
N ASN A 3 30.17 -16.66 -9.43
CA ASN A 3 30.09 -15.21 -9.35
C ASN A 3 29.77 -14.79 -7.91
N PRO A 4 30.40 -13.70 -7.38
CA PRO A 4 30.09 -13.23 -6.05
C PRO A 4 28.59 -12.89 -5.96
N VAL A 5 27.92 -13.47 -4.97
CA VAL A 5 26.50 -13.24 -4.71
C VAL A 5 26.32 -11.80 -4.21
N LYS A 6 25.40 -11.05 -4.82
CA LYS A 6 25.07 -9.71 -4.36
C LYS A 6 24.31 -9.78 -3.03
N PRO A 7 24.68 -8.99 -2.00
CA PRO A 7 23.96 -8.97 -0.72
C PRO A 7 22.50 -8.53 -0.84
N ILE A 8 22.19 -7.68 -1.81
CA ILE A 8 20.83 -7.28 -2.17
C ILE A 8 20.53 -7.90 -3.53
N PRO A 9 19.50 -8.75 -3.65
CA PRO A 9 19.13 -9.38 -4.92
C PRO A 9 18.78 -8.35 -5.99
N ASP A 10 18.94 -8.70 -7.26
CA ASP A 10 18.59 -7.81 -8.35
C ASP A 10 17.10 -7.45 -8.30
N ASN A 11 16.80 -6.19 -8.60
CA ASN A 11 15.48 -5.57 -8.54
C ASN A 11 14.84 -5.48 -7.14
N PHE A 12 15.62 -5.70 -6.08
CA PHE A 12 15.24 -5.36 -4.72
C PHE A 12 15.97 -4.11 -4.23
N HIS A 13 15.34 -3.42 -3.30
CA HIS A 13 15.93 -2.33 -2.53
C HIS A 13 16.25 -2.82 -1.12
N SER A 14 16.96 -2.02 -0.32
CA SER A 14 17.33 -2.38 1.05
C SER A 14 16.10 -2.59 1.95
N LEU A 15 14.99 -1.95 1.64
CA LEU A 15 13.72 -2.08 2.35
C LEU A 15 12.70 -2.74 1.43
N THR A 16 12.12 -3.85 1.88
CA THR A 16 11.03 -4.56 1.21
C THR A 16 9.89 -4.77 2.20
N PRO A 17 8.70 -4.17 2.00
CA PRO A 17 7.55 -4.43 2.86
C PRO A 17 7.14 -5.90 2.81
N ASN A 18 6.69 -6.43 3.96
CA ASN A 18 6.09 -7.76 4.05
C ASN A 18 4.71 -7.64 4.69
N LEU A 19 3.68 -8.02 3.95
CA LEU A 19 2.29 -7.98 4.39
C LEU A 19 1.87 -9.36 4.88
N VAL A 20 1.57 -9.47 6.16
CA VAL A 20 0.95 -10.68 6.72
C VAL A 20 -0.56 -10.53 6.58
N CYS A 21 -1.22 -11.49 5.94
CA CYS A 21 -2.65 -11.47 5.68
C CYS A 21 -3.30 -12.72 6.29
N ARG A 22 -4.57 -12.63 6.68
CA ARG A 22 -5.35 -13.80 7.14
C ARG A 22 -5.78 -14.71 6.00
N ASN A 23 -5.80 -14.19 4.77
CA ASN A 23 -6.02 -14.94 3.54
C ASN A 23 -5.14 -14.32 2.43
N ALA A 24 -3.88 -14.73 2.42
CA ALA A 24 -2.89 -14.18 1.48
C ALA A 24 -3.25 -14.46 0.02
N ALA A 25 -3.86 -15.59 -0.29
CA ALA A 25 -4.25 -15.91 -1.67
C ALA A 25 -5.27 -14.89 -2.22
N GLN A 26 -6.32 -14.58 -1.44
CA GLN A 26 -7.30 -13.57 -1.84
C GLN A 26 -6.71 -12.16 -1.84
N ALA A 27 -5.81 -11.85 -0.91
CA ALA A 27 -5.10 -10.57 -0.89
C ALA A 27 -4.27 -10.35 -2.15
N ILE A 28 -3.56 -11.38 -2.61
CA ILE A 28 -2.79 -11.34 -3.86
C ILE A 28 -3.72 -11.06 -5.05
N ASP A 29 -4.85 -11.75 -5.15
CA ASP A 29 -5.81 -11.54 -6.24
C ASP A 29 -6.39 -10.11 -6.22
N TYR A 30 -6.68 -9.59 -5.02
CA TYR A 30 -7.11 -8.21 -4.83
C TYR A 30 -6.04 -7.20 -5.29
N TYR A 31 -4.78 -7.37 -4.89
CA TYR A 31 -3.71 -6.45 -5.28
C TYR A 31 -3.42 -6.48 -6.78
N LYS A 32 -3.58 -7.64 -7.42
CA LYS A 32 -3.51 -7.76 -8.89
C LYS A 32 -4.66 -7.00 -9.56
N ALA A 33 -5.88 -7.13 -9.06
CA ALA A 33 -7.06 -6.48 -9.61
C ALA A 33 -7.05 -4.96 -9.40
N VAL A 34 -6.67 -4.48 -8.21
CA VAL A 34 -6.74 -3.07 -7.82
C VAL A 34 -5.53 -2.28 -8.33
N PHE A 35 -4.32 -2.76 -8.04
CA PHE A 35 -3.08 -2.03 -8.30
C PHE A 35 -2.36 -2.48 -9.57
N GLY A 36 -2.87 -3.50 -10.25
CA GLY A 36 -2.16 -4.12 -11.37
C GLY A 36 -0.88 -4.82 -10.94
N ALA A 37 -0.84 -5.34 -9.70
CA ALA A 37 0.32 -6.03 -9.19
C ALA A 37 0.67 -7.26 -10.04
N THR A 38 1.95 -7.45 -10.30
CA THR A 38 2.48 -8.67 -10.92
C THR A 38 2.95 -9.62 -9.83
N GLU A 39 2.47 -10.84 -9.86
CA GLU A 39 2.95 -11.91 -8.99
C GLU A 39 4.21 -12.54 -9.60
N LEU A 40 5.32 -12.45 -8.90
CA LEU A 40 6.63 -12.92 -9.37
C LEU A 40 6.95 -14.32 -8.85
N VAL A 41 6.60 -14.60 -7.58
CA VAL A 41 6.85 -15.86 -6.91
C VAL A 41 5.67 -16.19 -6.02
N ARG A 42 5.31 -17.47 -5.96
CA ARG A 42 4.36 -18.01 -4.97
C ARG A 42 4.91 -19.32 -4.43
N MET A 43 5.06 -19.40 -3.13
CA MET A 43 5.43 -20.61 -2.40
C MET A 43 4.25 -21.06 -1.55
N PRO A 44 3.59 -22.18 -1.91
CA PRO A 44 2.48 -22.71 -1.12
C PRO A 44 2.98 -23.26 0.22
N GLY A 45 2.13 -23.20 1.21
CA GLY A 45 2.30 -23.81 2.52
C GLY A 45 1.23 -24.84 2.82
N PRO A 46 1.25 -25.46 4.01
CA PRO A 46 0.24 -26.43 4.41
C PRO A 46 -1.16 -25.81 4.46
N GLY A 47 -2.17 -26.62 4.16
CA GLY A 47 -3.58 -26.25 4.30
C GLY A 47 -4.05 -25.16 3.33
N GLY A 48 -3.42 -25.02 2.18
CA GLY A 48 -3.77 -24.02 1.17
C GLY A 48 -3.28 -22.61 1.49
N LYS A 49 -2.50 -22.45 2.54
CA LYS A 49 -1.87 -21.17 2.89
C LYS A 49 -0.75 -20.80 1.91
N ILE A 50 -0.46 -19.53 1.85
CA ILE A 50 0.70 -18.99 1.13
C ILE A 50 1.83 -18.77 2.15
N MET A 51 2.90 -19.55 2.03
CA MET A 51 4.08 -19.41 2.89
C MET A 51 4.85 -18.13 2.55
N HIS A 52 4.96 -17.82 1.27
CA HIS A 52 5.64 -16.63 0.76
C HIS A 52 5.16 -16.32 -0.65
N ALA A 53 4.94 -15.05 -0.94
CA ALA A 53 4.74 -14.56 -2.29
C ALA A 53 5.49 -13.25 -2.49
N GLU A 54 5.99 -13.05 -3.70
CA GLU A 54 6.60 -11.80 -4.14
C GLU A 54 5.72 -11.14 -5.18
N LEU A 55 5.34 -9.90 -4.93
CA LEU A 55 4.55 -9.07 -5.81
C LEU A 55 5.31 -7.81 -6.18
N GLN A 56 4.95 -7.23 -7.33
CA GLN A 56 5.49 -5.96 -7.79
C GLN A 56 4.36 -5.03 -8.22
N ILE A 57 4.36 -3.80 -7.70
CA ILE A 57 3.54 -2.68 -8.15
C ILE A 57 4.48 -1.61 -8.70
N GLY A 58 4.34 -1.26 -9.98
CA GLY A 58 5.27 -0.33 -10.62
C GLY A 58 6.72 -0.84 -10.55
N ASP A 59 7.58 -0.07 -9.90
CA ASP A 59 9.00 -0.38 -9.67
C ASP A 59 9.30 -1.03 -8.31
N SER A 60 8.27 -1.23 -7.47
CA SER A 60 8.43 -1.59 -6.06
C SER A 60 7.96 -3.00 -5.79
N ARG A 61 8.80 -3.80 -5.13
CA ARG A 61 8.49 -5.15 -4.69
C ARG A 61 8.04 -5.18 -3.25
N PHE A 62 7.16 -6.11 -2.92
CA PHE A 62 6.72 -6.41 -1.57
C PHE A 62 6.35 -7.88 -1.45
N PHE A 63 6.34 -8.37 -0.22
CA PHE A 63 6.00 -9.75 0.09
C PHE A 63 4.59 -9.85 0.66
N VAL A 64 3.96 -10.99 0.44
CA VAL A 64 2.65 -11.32 1.02
C VAL A 64 2.70 -12.77 1.50
N ASN A 65 2.23 -13.01 2.72
CA ASN A 65 2.13 -14.36 3.27
C ASN A 65 0.98 -14.48 4.27
N ASP A 66 0.54 -15.71 4.48
CA ASP A 66 -0.31 -16.08 5.61
C ASP A 66 0.53 -16.26 6.88
N THR A 67 -0.12 -16.16 8.05
CA THR A 67 0.48 -16.57 9.31
C THR A 67 0.74 -18.08 9.30
N MET A 68 2.00 -18.48 9.43
CA MET A 68 2.42 -19.88 9.32
C MET A 68 2.55 -20.59 10.66
N SER A 69 2.65 -19.86 11.76
CA SER A 69 2.77 -20.45 13.10
C SER A 69 2.07 -19.61 14.15
N LYS A 70 1.68 -20.24 15.27
CA LYS A 70 1.05 -19.56 16.41
C LYS A 70 1.99 -18.57 17.13
N SER A 71 3.28 -18.64 16.88
CA SER A 71 4.27 -17.72 17.44
C SER A 71 4.45 -16.43 16.59
N MET A 72 3.87 -16.40 15.41
CA MET A 72 3.87 -15.21 14.55
C MET A 72 2.55 -14.44 14.73
N PRO A 73 2.58 -13.10 14.71
CA PRO A 73 1.35 -12.32 14.72
C PRO A 73 0.51 -12.65 13.48
N ASP A 74 -0.78 -12.73 13.67
CA ASP A 74 -1.73 -12.81 12.55
C ASP A 74 -1.76 -11.51 11.75
N GLY A 75 -2.19 -11.61 10.51
CA GLY A 75 -2.57 -10.45 9.73
C GLY A 75 -3.64 -9.62 10.45
N PRO A 76 -3.71 -8.31 10.18
CA PRO A 76 -4.66 -7.43 10.87
C PRO A 76 -6.10 -7.91 10.67
N GLU A 77 -6.92 -7.72 11.71
CA GLU A 77 -8.37 -7.88 11.60
C GLU A 77 -8.94 -6.76 10.72
N PRO A 78 -9.90 -7.07 9.85
CA PRO A 78 -10.65 -6.03 9.15
C PRO A 78 -11.24 -5.04 10.15
N GLY A 79 -10.91 -3.75 10.02
CA GLY A 79 -11.37 -2.71 10.93
C GLY A 79 -10.50 -2.46 12.17
N ALA A 80 -9.45 -3.25 12.40
CA ALA A 80 -8.46 -2.97 13.44
C ALA A 80 -7.66 -1.70 13.11
N SER A 81 -7.21 -1.00 14.14
CA SER A 81 -6.27 0.11 13.96
C SER A 81 -4.89 -0.43 13.60
N ASN A 82 -4.36 0.02 12.48
CA ASN A 82 -3.00 -0.28 12.05
C ASN A 82 -2.25 1.06 11.90
N PRO A 83 -1.21 1.34 12.70
CA PRO A 83 -0.48 2.60 12.61
C PRO A 83 0.43 2.69 11.38
N MET A 84 0.65 1.58 10.67
CA MET A 84 1.45 1.55 9.44
C MET A 84 0.53 1.47 8.23
N TYR A 85 0.85 2.24 7.21
CA TYR A 85 0.23 2.12 5.89
C TYR A 85 1.27 2.21 4.79
N LEU A 86 0.96 1.63 3.64
CA LEU A 86 1.75 1.77 2.44
C LEU A 86 1.23 2.95 1.63
N HIS A 87 2.14 3.81 1.18
CA HIS A 87 1.82 4.89 0.26
C HIS A 87 2.22 4.48 -1.15
N VAL A 88 1.27 4.49 -2.06
CA VAL A 88 1.50 4.11 -3.46
C VAL A 88 1.15 5.26 -4.40
N TYR A 89 2.07 5.60 -5.29
CA TYR A 89 1.81 6.51 -6.41
C TYR A 89 1.34 5.72 -7.62
N VAL A 90 0.24 6.16 -8.21
CA VAL A 90 -0.35 5.59 -9.42
C VAL A 90 -0.61 6.68 -10.46
N ALA A 91 -0.67 6.30 -11.73
CA ALA A 91 -0.92 7.26 -12.81
C ALA A 91 -2.32 7.87 -12.76
N ASP A 92 -3.32 7.10 -12.31
CA ASP A 92 -4.72 7.52 -12.18
C ASP A 92 -5.27 7.04 -10.83
N VAL A 93 -5.23 7.94 -9.86
CA VAL A 93 -5.70 7.66 -8.50
C VAL A 93 -7.21 7.49 -8.44
N ASP A 94 -7.98 8.22 -9.25
CA ASP A 94 -9.45 8.12 -9.23
C ASP A 94 -9.89 6.71 -9.65
N THR A 95 -9.38 6.21 -10.76
CA THR A 95 -9.69 4.85 -11.25
C THR A 95 -9.20 3.78 -10.25
N THR A 96 -7.99 3.91 -9.71
CA THR A 96 -7.42 2.92 -8.77
C THR A 96 -8.20 2.90 -7.45
N PHE A 97 -8.52 4.07 -6.91
CA PHE A 97 -9.26 4.21 -5.66
C PHE A 97 -10.68 3.63 -5.76
N ASN A 98 -11.39 3.96 -6.84
CA ASN A 98 -12.74 3.42 -7.10
C ASN A 98 -12.71 1.89 -7.22
N ARG A 99 -11.73 1.34 -7.94
CA ARG A 99 -11.53 -0.11 -8.07
C ARG A 99 -11.27 -0.78 -6.72
N ALA A 100 -10.50 -0.13 -5.85
CA ALA A 100 -10.26 -0.63 -4.50
C ALA A 100 -11.56 -0.67 -3.67
N VAL A 101 -12.37 0.37 -3.74
CA VAL A 101 -13.67 0.45 -3.05
C VAL A 101 -14.66 -0.59 -3.59
N GLU A 102 -14.76 -0.74 -4.90
CA GLU A 102 -15.58 -1.79 -5.55
C GLU A 102 -15.13 -3.19 -5.13
N GLY A 103 -13.83 -3.38 -4.89
CA GLY A 103 -13.25 -4.62 -4.36
C GLY A 103 -13.43 -4.83 -2.86
N GLY A 104 -14.13 -3.92 -2.15
CA GLY A 104 -14.51 -4.05 -0.75
C GLY A 104 -13.65 -3.26 0.24
N ALA A 105 -12.80 -2.33 -0.22
CA ALA A 105 -12.04 -1.47 0.69
C ALA A 105 -12.96 -0.45 1.39
N ARG A 106 -12.64 -0.18 2.65
CA ARG A 106 -13.26 0.90 3.42
C ARG A 106 -12.51 2.20 3.18
N VAL A 107 -13.24 3.27 2.89
CA VAL A 107 -12.67 4.61 2.75
C VAL A 107 -12.38 5.18 4.14
N ASP A 108 -11.12 5.46 4.44
CA ASP A 108 -10.67 6.12 5.66
C ASP A 108 -10.53 7.64 5.46
N MET A 109 -10.12 8.04 4.27
CA MET A 109 -10.06 9.44 3.83
C MET A 109 -10.42 9.50 2.34
N PRO A 110 -11.47 10.25 1.96
CA PRO A 110 -11.86 10.35 0.56
C PRO A 110 -10.79 11.05 -0.28
N LEU A 111 -10.82 10.79 -1.59
CA LEU A 111 -9.92 11.46 -2.54
C LEU A 111 -10.15 12.97 -2.52
N GLN A 112 -9.07 13.72 -2.41
CA GLN A 112 -9.06 15.16 -2.52
C GLN A 112 -7.70 15.67 -3.03
N ASP A 113 -7.73 16.87 -3.60
CA ASP A 113 -6.50 17.55 -4.00
C ASP A 113 -5.87 18.18 -2.75
N MET A 114 -4.64 17.78 -2.49
CA MET A 114 -3.92 18.17 -1.29
C MET A 114 -3.04 19.39 -1.55
N PHE A 115 -2.81 20.21 -0.53
CA PHE A 115 -2.03 21.43 -0.64
C PHE A 115 -0.58 21.21 -1.11
N TRP A 116 -0.06 19.99 -0.94
CA TRP A 116 1.31 19.63 -1.37
C TRP A 116 1.41 19.17 -2.82
N GLY A 117 0.32 19.18 -3.59
CA GLY A 117 0.34 18.92 -5.03
C GLY A 117 -0.08 17.51 -5.45
N ASP A 118 -0.53 16.67 -4.53
CA ASP A 118 -1.06 15.34 -4.85
C ASP A 118 -2.59 15.33 -4.81
N ARG A 119 -3.18 14.53 -5.67
CA ARG A 119 -4.52 14.02 -5.45
C ARG A 119 -4.42 12.72 -4.68
N TYR A 120 -5.00 12.66 -3.48
CA TYR A 120 -4.70 11.67 -2.47
C TYR A 120 -5.93 11.23 -1.69
N GLY A 121 -5.95 9.95 -1.29
CA GLY A 121 -6.93 9.39 -0.37
C GLY A 121 -6.36 8.21 0.40
N LYS A 122 -7.04 7.79 1.46
CA LYS A 122 -6.68 6.61 2.26
C LYS A 122 -7.82 5.61 2.32
N LEU A 123 -7.46 4.36 2.33
CA LEU A 123 -8.41 3.26 2.52
C LEU A 123 -7.77 2.11 3.29
N THR A 124 -8.63 1.27 3.86
CA THR A 124 -8.26 -0.02 4.44
C THR A 124 -8.83 -1.10 3.54
N ASP A 125 -7.97 -2.00 3.06
CA ASP A 125 -8.38 -3.10 2.20
C ASP A 125 -9.16 -4.18 2.98
N PRO A 126 -9.81 -5.15 2.30
CA PRO A 126 -10.56 -6.21 2.95
C PRO A 126 -9.74 -7.11 3.88
N PHE A 127 -8.41 -7.02 3.82
CA PHE A 127 -7.47 -7.82 4.61
C PHE A 127 -6.87 -7.03 5.78
N GLY A 128 -7.35 -5.79 6.01
CA GLY A 128 -6.93 -4.92 7.10
C GLY A 128 -5.65 -4.14 6.85
N GLN A 129 -5.07 -4.20 5.64
CA GLN A 129 -3.91 -3.39 5.28
C GLN A 129 -4.37 -1.99 4.87
N GLN A 130 -3.63 -0.98 5.33
CA GLN A 130 -3.94 0.42 5.01
C GLN A 130 -3.08 0.92 3.85
N TRP A 131 -3.72 1.68 2.97
CA TRP A 131 -3.12 2.25 1.77
C TRP A 131 -3.41 3.75 1.67
N GLY A 132 -2.35 4.55 1.52
CA GLY A 132 -2.46 5.88 0.95
C GLY A 132 -2.24 5.77 -0.55
N ILE A 133 -3.16 6.27 -1.35
CA ILE A 133 -3.09 6.18 -2.81
C ILE A 133 -3.07 7.61 -3.37
N ALA A 134 -2.10 7.90 -4.23
CA ALA A 134 -1.92 9.23 -4.78
C ALA A 134 -1.58 9.23 -6.26
N THR A 135 -1.93 10.32 -6.92
CA THR A 135 -1.31 10.77 -8.18
C THR A 135 -0.70 12.13 -7.94
N HIS A 136 0.59 12.28 -8.26
CA HIS A 136 1.28 13.56 -8.22
C HIS A 136 0.77 14.45 -9.36
N LYS A 137 0.28 15.66 -9.02
CA LYS A 137 -0.35 16.58 -9.97
C LYS A 137 0.46 17.85 -10.20
N GLU A 138 1.23 18.26 -9.21
CA GLU A 138 1.92 19.54 -9.22
C GLU A 138 3.18 19.50 -8.38
N ASP A 139 4.29 19.98 -8.94
CA ASP A 139 5.51 20.30 -8.19
C ASP A 139 5.34 21.66 -7.52
N VAL A 140 5.13 21.68 -6.21
CA VAL A 140 4.89 22.90 -5.43
C VAL A 140 6.22 23.45 -4.91
N ALA A 141 6.54 24.70 -5.25
CA ALA A 141 7.74 25.37 -4.75
C ALA A 141 7.71 25.52 -3.21
N PRO A 142 8.87 25.49 -2.51
CA PRO A 142 8.92 25.51 -1.04
C PRO A 142 8.18 26.67 -0.38
N GLU A 143 8.29 27.90 -0.92
CA GLU A 143 7.59 29.06 -0.38
C GLU A 143 6.07 28.94 -0.54
N GLU A 144 5.62 28.45 -1.68
CA GLU A 144 4.21 28.21 -1.96
C GLU A 144 3.68 27.06 -1.10
N MET A 145 4.45 26.01 -0.89
CA MET A 145 4.12 24.89 0.01
C MET A 145 3.84 25.42 1.41
N LYS A 146 4.73 26.28 1.94
CA LYS A 146 4.56 26.87 3.26
C LYS A 146 3.28 27.71 3.33
N ARG A 147 3.05 28.57 2.35
CA ARG A 147 1.85 29.42 2.28
C ARG A 147 0.55 28.58 2.29
N ARG A 148 0.51 27.52 1.46
CA ARG A 148 -0.65 26.61 1.38
C ARG A 148 -0.85 25.83 2.69
N GLN A 149 0.23 25.40 3.32
CA GLN A 149 0.20 24.71 4.61
C GLN A 149 -0.38 25.61 5.71
N ASP A 150 0.10 26.85 5.81
CA ASP A 150 -0.38 27.83 6.80
C ASP A 150 -1.88 28.09 6.60
N ALA A 151 -2.33 28.26 5.36
CA ALA A 151 -3.75 28.45 5.02
C ALA A 151 -4.60 27.24 5.36
N PHE A 152 -4.09 26.03 5.12
CA PHE A 152 -4.78 24.77 5.44
C PHE A 152 -5.04 24.64 6.96
N PHE A 153 -4.02 24.88 7.78
CA PHE A 153 -4.16 24.80 9.23
C PHE A 153 -5.00 25.94 9.82
N ALA A 154 -4.92 27.14 9.25
CA ALA A 154 -5.79 28.25 9.69
C ALA A 154 -7.27 27.94 9.46
N LYS A 155 -7.60 27.34 8.30
CA LYS A 155 -8.97 26.88 8.00
C LYS A 155 -9.44 25.78 8.96
N ALA A 156 -8.58 24.81 9.25
CA ALA A 156 -8.91 23.72 10.18
C ALA A 156 -9.13 24.23 11.61
N ALA A 157 -8.35 25.21 12.08
CA ALA A 157 -8.50 25.81 13.41
C ALA A 157 -9.78 26.66 13.55
N GLY A 158 -10.32 27.21 12.47
CA GLY A 158 -11.57 27.98 12.46
C GLY A 158 -12.85 27.14 12.43
N GLN A 159 -12.75 25.81 12.37
CA GLN A 159 -13.88 24.87 12.32
C GLN A 159 -14.15 24.15 13.66
N ASN A 160 -13.41 24.46 14.73
CA ASN A 160 -13.59 23.92 16.09
C ASN A 160 -14.33 24.89 17.00
#